data_485969be7bd7bad4493680501ce40b4f
#
_entry.id   485969be7bd7bad4493680501ce40b4f
#
_cell.length_a   1.000
_cell.length_b   1.000
_cell.length_c   1.000
_cell.angle_alpha   90.00
_cell.angle_beta   90.00
_cell.angle_gamma   90.00
#
_symmetry.space_group_name_H-M   'P 1'
#
loop_
_entity.id
_entity.type
_entity.pdbx_description
1 polymer ?
#
loop_
_entity_poly.entity_id
_entity_poly.type
_entity_poly.pdbx_seq_one_letter_code
_entity_poly.pdbx_strand_id
1 'polypeptide(L)'
;MFKPETSQTYEWLAQALAEFASGEVRIAKAASTQDGSWSFEGWSATHRVEGTEPDFSATSTWVEIIKAGRAFHRAVVHLRRPDCLDARHDWWARADRAAWGERPIQFYDEFAGIARRLQDVLEPLSAPQIVHGDLTGNVLFAPGMVPAVIDISPYWRPPEYADGIVVADALAWHGARPSLLDRVDVSVAAVARALLFRMATTTECVASGVEGVDVVGEAQRYASAAAAIGV
;
A
#
# COMPACT_ATOMS: atom_id res chain seq x y z
N MET A 1 -13.60 -6.93 14.21
CA MET A 1 -13.51 -5.46 14.11
C MET A 1 -14.63 -4.99 13.21
N PHE A 2 -15.31 -3.90 13.54
CA PHE A 2 -16.37 -3.29 12.71
C PHE A 2 -15.86 -1.98 12.13
N LYS A 3 -16.18 -1.71 10.84
CA LYS A 3 -15.90 -0.43 10.20
C LYS A 3 -17.04 -0.03 9.26
N PRO A 4 -17.28 1.29 9.03
CA PRO A 4 -18.17 1.74 7.97
C PRO A 4 -17.62 1.27 6.62
N GLU A 5 -18.47 0.64 5.81
CA GLU A 5 -18.06 0.12 4.50
C GLU A 5 -19.25 -0.08 3.59
N THR A 6 -19.17 0.47 2.41
CA THR A 6 -20.23 0.39 1.39
C THR A 6 -19.67 0.12 -0.01
N SER A 7 -18.34 -0.13 -0.15
CA SER A 7 -17.71 -0.24 -1.46
C SER A 7 -17.86 -1.63 -2.08
N GLN A 8 -18.13 -1.66 -3.38
CA GLN A 8 -18.09 -2.88 -4.18
C GLN A 8 -16.70 -3.56 -4.12
N THR A 9 -15.64 -2.80 -3.90
CA THR A 9 -14.28 -3.32 -3.74
C THR A 9 -14.16 -4.19 -2.49
N TYR A 10 -14.79 -3.78 -1.39
CA TYR A 10 -14.80 -4.58 -0.16
C TYR A 10 -15.55 -5.90 -0.36
N GLU A 11 -16.74 -5.86 -0.94
CA GLU A 11 -17.54 -7.08 -1.17
C GLU A 11 -16.82 -8.06 -2.08
N TRP A 12 -16.24 -7.56 -3.18
CA TRP A 12 -15.40 -8.39 -4.03
C TRP A 12 -14.22 -9.01 -3.27
N LEU A 13 -13.48 -8.21 -2.48
CA LEU A 13 -12.33 -8.67 -1.73
C LEU A 13 -12.73 -9.72 -0.68
N ALA A 14 -13.82 -9.48 0.04
CA ALA A 14 -14.35 -10.40 1.05
C ALA A 14 -14.69 -11.76 0.44
N GLN A 15 -15.36 -11.77 -0.71
CA GLN A 15 -15.69 -12.99 -1.44
C GLN A 15 -14.44 -13.68 -2.01
N ALA A 16 -13.51 -12.92 -2.63
CA ALA A 16 -12.30 -13.47 -3.22
C ALA A 16 -11.37 -14.11 -2.20
N LEU A 17 -11.37 -13.60 -0.95
CA LEU A 17 -10.52 -14.09 0.13
C LEU A 17 -11.26 -14.97 1.15
N ALA A 18 -12.53 -15.32 0.93
CA ALA A 18 -13.29 -16.16 1.85
C ALA A 18 -12.58 -17.51 2.12
N GLU A 19 -12.10 -18.15 1.06
CA GLU A 19 -11.39 -19.43 1.11
C GLU A 19 -9.85 -19.26 1.15
N PHE A 20 -9.37 -18.05 1.46
CA PHE A 20 -7.93 -17.82 1.53
C PHE A 20 -7.25 -18.79 2.49
N ALA A 21 -6.22 -19.47 1.99
CA ALA A 21 -5.37 -20.36 2.78
C ALA A 21 -3.91 -20.19 2.33
N SER A 22 -3.01 -20.01 3.29
CA SER A 22 -1.58 -19.94 3.05
C SER A 22 -0.82 -20.47 4.27
N GLY A 23 0.28 -21.21 4.04
CA GLY A 23 1.19 -21.60 5.10
C GLY A 23 2.21 -20.52 5.47
N GLU A 24 2.27 -19.41 4.72
CA GLU A 24 3.29 -18.36 4.88
C GLU A 24 2.72 -17.06 5.47
N VAL A 25 1.40 -16.84 5.36
CA VAL A 25 0.76 -15.62 5.85
C VAL A 25 -0.70 -15.89 6.24
N ARG A 26 -1.20 -15.19 7.25
CA ARG A 26 -2.62 -15.15 7.65
C ARG A 26 -3.26 -13.84 7.15
N ILE A 27 -4.58 -13.80 7.09
CA ILE A 27 -5.33 -12.56 6.84
C ILE A 27 -6.47 -12.39 7.83
N ALA A 28 -6.92 -11.15 8.04
CA ALA A 28 -8.16 -10.86 8.72
C ALA A 28 -9.33 -11.09 7.74
N LYS A 29 -9.91 -12.29 7.74
CA LYS A 29 -11.05 -12.61 6.86
C LYS A 29 -12.27 -11.78 7.20
N ALA A 30 -13.04 -11.39 6.19
CA ALA A 30 -14.36 -10.79 6.38
C ALA A 30 -15.31 -11.77 7.10
N ALA A 31 -16.20 -11.23 7.93
CA ALA A 31 -17.28 -11.96 8.55
C ALA A 31 -18.57 -11.73 7.75
N SER A 32 -19.22 -12.81 7.32
CA SER A 32 -20.51 -12.70 6.65
C SER A 32 -21.64 -12.51 7.66
N THR A 33 -22.72 -11.89 7.22
CA THR A 33 -23.99 -11.80 7.90
C THR A 33 -24.75 -13.13 7.82
N GLN A 34 -25.89 -13.24 8.52
CA GLN A 34 -26.69 -14.48 8.51
C GLN A 34 -27.28 -14.81 7.13
N ASP A 35 -27.52 -13.80 6.29
CA ASP A 35 -28.02 -13.95 4.92
C ASP A 35 -26.90 -14.13 3.88
N GLY A 36 -25.63 -14.19 4.34
CA GLY A 36 -24.47 -14.41 3.48
C GLY A 36 -23.87 -13.14 2.87
N SER A 37 -24.39 -11.95 3.20
CA SER A 37 -23.83 -10.68 2.75
C SER A 37 -22.53 -10.36 3.51
N TRP A 38 -21.68 -9.50 2.96
CA TRP A 38 -20.41 -9.06 3.58
C TRP A 38 -20.52 -7.72 4.31
N SER A 39 -21.67 -7.05 4.15
CA SER A 39 -21.97 -5.79 4.83
C SER A 39 -23.44 -5.77 5.30
N PHE A 40 -23.72 -4.97 6.34
CA PHE A 40 -25.06 -4.75 6.86
C PHE A 40 -25.21 -3.30 7.31
N GLU A 41 -26.24 -2.61 6.81
CA GLU A 41 -26.55 -1.20 7.14
C GLU A 41 -25.32 -0.27 7.01
N GLY A 42 -24.46 -0.48 6.01
CA GLY A 42 -23.28 0.33 5.79
C GLY A 42 -22.07 -0.01 6.69
N TRP A 43 -22.12 -1.14 7.39
CA TRP A 43 -21.03 -1.64 8.23
C TRP A 43 -20.51 -2.97 7.72
N SER A 44 -19.22 -3.17 7.85
CA SER A 44 -18.54 -4.45 7.60
C SER A 44 -17.86 -4.95 8.88
N ALA A 45 -17.57 -6.24 8.93
CA ALA A 45 -16.84 -6.85 10.01
C ALA A 45 -15.73 -7.78 9.51
N THR A 46 -14.61 -7.82 10.22
CA THR A 46 -13.54 -8.79 10.01
C THR A 46 -13.27 -9.59 11.28
N HIS A 47 -12.90 -10.85 11.10
CA HIS A 47 -12.44 -11.68 12.21
C HIS A 47 -11.13 -11.10 12.77
N ARG A 48 -11.04 -11.08 14.10
CA ARG A 48 -9.81 -10.67 14.76
C ARG A 48 -8.72 -11.71 14.50
N VAL A 49 -7.53 -11.24 14.13
CA VAL A 49 -6.32 -12.06 14.07
C VAL A 49 -5.39 -11.72 15.24
N GLU A 50 -4.67 -12.71 15.72
CA GLU A 50 -3.68 -12.53 16.77
C GLU A 50 -2.42 -11.89 16.21
N GLY A 51 -1.83 -10.96 16.97
CA GLY A 51 -0.61 -10.26 16.64
C GLY A 51 -0.64 -8.80 17.07
N THR A 52 0.53 -8.19 17.04
CA THR A 52 0.77 -6.78 17.33
C THR A 52 1.55 -6.13 16.20
N GLU A 53 1.42 -4.83 16.08
CA GLU A 53 2.29 -4.05 15.21
C GLU A 53 3.75 -4.24 15.61
N PRO A 54 4.67 -4.29 14.63
CA PRO A 54 6.10 -4.42 14.92
C PRO A 54 6.72 -3.08 15.36
N ASP A 55 7.92 -3.16 15.93
CA ASP A 55 8.76 -2.00 16.18
C ASP A 55 9.36 -1.46 14.87
N PHE A 56 8.88 -0.32 14.40
CA PHE A 56 9.33 0.33 13.17
C PHE A 56 10.74 0.95 13.27
N SER A 57 11.35 1.01 14.45
CA SER A 57 12.72 1.49 14.61
C SER A 57 13.78 0.47 14.15
N ALA A 58 13.42 -0.81 14.09
CA ALA A 58 14.31 -1.88 13.69
C ALA A 58 14.30 -2.11 12.17
N THR A 59 15.48 -2.10 11.53
CA THR A 59 15.59 -2.37 10.08
C THR A 59 15.03 -3.75 9.68
N SER A 60 15.14 -4.75 10.56
CA SER A 60 14.58 -6.09 10.32
C SER A 60 13.06 -6.08 10.16
N THR A 61 12.37 -5.18 10.82
CA THR A 61 10.92 -5.02 10.72
C THR A 61 10.48 -4.79 9.26
N TRP A 62 11.15 -3.90 8.57
CA TRP A 62 10.83 -3.57 7.17
C TRP A 62 11.05 -4.76 6.24
N VAL A 63 12.11 -5.52 6.48
CA VAL A 63 12.39 -6.76 5.74
C VAL A 63 11.27 -7.79 5.95
N GLU A 64 10.79 -7.94 7.18
CA GLU A 64 9.72 -8.90 7.51
C GLU A 64 8.36 -8.44 6.97
N ILE A 65 8.06 -7.14 6.96
CA ILE A 65 6.84 -6.59 6.32
C ILE A 65 6.85 -6.89 4.82
N ILE A 66 7.96 -6.62 4.12
CA ILE A 66 8.11 -6.94 2.69
C ILE A 66 7.94 -8.43 2.43
N LYS A 67 8.54 -9.30 3.25
CA LYS A 67 8.38 -10.76 3.13
C LYS A 67 6.91 -11.18 3.30
N ALA A 68 6.21 -10.62 4.28
CA ALA A 68 4.79 -10.89 4.51
C ALA A 68 3.94 -10.43 3.32
N GLY A 69 4.19 -9.24 2.77
CA GLY A 69 3.57 -8.73 1.56
C GLY A 69 3.80 -9.65 0.37
N ARG A 70 5.03 -10.04 0.11
CA ARG A 70 5.39 -10.99 -0.96
C ARG A 70 4.70 -12.35 -0.79
N ALA A 71 4.58 -12.86 0.43
CA ALA A 71 3.85 -14.09 0.72
C ALA A 71 2.35 -13.95 0.41
N PHE A 72 1.74 -12.82 0.79
CA PHE A 72 0.36 -12.50 0.44
C PHE A 72 0.18 -12.41 -1.08
N HIS A 73 1.04 -11.67 -1.78
CA HIS A 73 0.96 -11.50 -3.23
C HIS A 73 1.09 -12.83 -3.99
N ARG A 74 1.98 -13.74 -3.54
CA ARG A 74 2.04 -15.10 -4.11
C ARG A 74 0.75 -15.89 -3.91
N ALA A 75 0.14 -15.77 -2.73
CA ALA A 75 -1.08 -16.50 -2.40
C ALA A 75 -2.29 -16.04 -3.23
N VAL A 76 -2.31 -14.77 -3.68
CA VAL A 76 -3.43 -14.17 -4.45
C VAL A 76 -3.14 -14.01 -5.94
N VAL A 77 -2.01 -14.50 -6.45
CA VAL A 77 -1.58 -14.33 -7.87
C VAL A 77 -2.61 -14.86 -8.88
N HIS A 78 -3.42 -15.84 -8.47
CA HIS A 78 -4.47 -16.45 -9.29
C HIS A 78 -5.73 -15.57 -9.44
N LEU A 79 -5.88 -14.52 -8.62
CA LEU A 79 -7.03 -13.63 -8.68
C LEU A 79 -6.96 -12.77 -9.96
N ARG A 80 -8.11 -12.62 -10.62
CA ARG A 80 -8.24 -11.76 -11.80
C ARG A 80 -8.53 -10.33 -11.37
N ARG A 81 -8.18 -9.39 -12.24
CA ARG A 81 -8.53 -7.98 -12.05
C ARG A 81 -10.05 -7.80 -12.00
N PRO A 82 -10.60 -7.23 -10.92
CA PRO A 82 -12.02 -6.96 -10.84
C PRO A 82 -12.35 -5.57 -11.40
N ASP A 83 -13.52 -5.43 -12.02
CA ASP A 83 -14.00 -4.16 -12.59
C ASP A 83 -14.21 -3.08 -11.53
N CYS A 84 -14.50 -3.47 -10.28
CA CYS A 84 -14.71 -2.53 -9.19
C CYS A 84 -13.49 -1.65 -8.86
N LEU A 85 -12.28 -2.05 -9.23
CA LEU A 85 -11.09 -1.20 -9.08
C LEU A 85 -11.12 0.00 -10.03
N ASP A 86 -11.72 -0.14 -11.21
CA ASP A 86 -11.84 0.96 -12.18
C ASP A 86 -12.89 1.98 -11.72
N ALA A 87 -13.89 1.56 -10.97
CA ALA A 87 -14.94 2.40 -10.41
C ALA A 87 -14.49 3.21 -9.17
N ARG A 88 -13.31 2.97 -8.62
CA ARG A 88 -12.81 3.73 -7.47
C ARG A 88 -12.48 5.18 -7.87
N HIS A 89 -12.98 6.13 -7.07
CA HIS A 89 -12.77 7.57 -7.27
C HIS A 89 -12.24 8.28 -6.01
N ASP A 90 -11.90 7.53 -4.98
CA ASP A 90 -11.22 8.07 -3.80
C ASP A 90 -9.83 8.65 -4.18
N TRP A 91 -9.28 9.50 -3.31
CA TRP A 91 -8.01 10.17 -3.59
C TRP A 91 -6.84 9.21 -3.75
N TRP A 92 -6.84 8.06 -3.06
CA TRP A 92 -5.79 7.04 -3.22
C TRP A 92 -5.84 6.39 -4.60
N ALA A 93 -7.04 6.05 -5.09
CA ALA A 93 -7.20 5.50 -6.43
C ALA A 93 -6.83 6.52 -7.53
N ARG A 94 -7.12 7.82 -7.29
CA ARG A 94 -6.70 8.89 -8.21
C ARG A 94 -5.19 9.08 -8.18
N ALA A 95 -4.57 9.07 -7.00
CA ALA A 95 -3.13 9.18 -6.81
C ALA A 95 -2.37 8.00 -7.43
N ASP A 96 -2.87 6.77 -7.25
CA ASP A 96 -2.31 5.58 -7.88
C ASP A 96 -2.30 5.73 -9.40
N ARG A 97 -3.44 6.07 -10.02
CA ARG A 97 -3.50 6.31 -11.47
C ARG A 97 -2.56 7.41 -11.95
N ALA A 98 -2.39 8.46 -11.15
CA ALA A 98 -1.45 9.53 -11.48
C ALA A 98 0.02 9.06 -11.42
N ALA A 99 0.41 8.29 -10.41
CA ALA A 99 1.74 7.70 -10.28
C ALA A 99 2.09 6.74 -11.43
N TRP A 100 1.06 6.13 -12.04
CA TRP A 100 1.21 5.24 -13.20
C TRP A 100 1.03 5.95 -14.55
N GLY A 101 0.85 7.28 -14.56
CA GLY A 101 0.66 8.05 -15.81
C GLY A 101 -0.70 7.81 -16.50
N GLU A 102 -1.63 7.14 -15.83
CA GLU A 102 -2.98 6.85 -16.35
C GLU A 102 -3.92 8.05 -16.22
N ARG A 103 -3.49 9.07 -15.46
CA ARG A 103 -4.17 10.36 -15.36
C ARG A 103 -3.18 11.50 -15.13
N PRO A 104 -3.43 12.70 -15.65
CA PRO A 104 -2.59 13.86 -15.35
C PRO A 104 -2.75 14.29 -13.88
N ILE A 105 -1.67 14.79 -13.30
CA ILE A 105 -1.66 15.43 -12.00
C ILE A 105 -0.79 16.69 -12.05
N GLN A 106 -1.25 17.75 -11.41
CA GLN A 106 -0.45 18.93 -11.16
C GLN A 106 0.03 18.87 -9.71
N PHE A 107 1.28 18.54 -9.52
CA PHE A 107 1.91 18.58 -8.20
C PHE A 107 2.07 20.03 -7.72
N TYR A 108 2.11 20.22 -6.40
CA TYR A 108 2.53 21.46 -5.80
C TYR A 108 3.94 21.85 -6.25
N ASP A 109 4.27 23.14 -6.25
CA ASP A 109 5.58 23.65 -6.65
C ASP A 109 6.71 23.03 -5.82
N GLU A 110 6.45 22.78 -4.53
CA GLU A 110 7.36 22.12 -3.59
C GLU A 110 7.69 20.68 -4.01
N PHE A 111 6.79 20.02 -4.74
CA PHE A 111 6.98 18.65 -5.21
C PHE A 111 7.54 18.57 -6.64
N ALA A 112 7.32 19.58 -7.46
CA ALA A 112 7.53 19.52 -8.90
C ALA A 112 8.97 19.10 -9.30
N GLY A 113 9.97 19.64 -8.61
CA GLY A 113 11.37 19.28 -8.86
C GLY A 113 11.71 17.85 -8.48
N ILE A 114 11.16 17.39 -7.35
CA ILE A 114 11.34 16.00 -6.87
C ILE A 114 10.64 15.02 -7.81
N ALA A 115 9.38 15.33 -8.16
CA ALA A 115 8.58 14.49 -9.05
C ALA A 115 9.27 14.24 -10.39
N ARG A 116 9.87 15.30 -10.98
CA ARG A 116 10.60 15.17 -12.26
C ARG A 116 11.77 14.21 -12.13
N ARG A 117 12.62 14.36 -11.10
CA ARG A 117 13.76 13.44 -10.90
C ARG A 117 13.32 12.00 -10.68
N LEU A 118 12.23 11.79 -9.91
CA LEU A 118 11.66 10.46 -9.72
C LEU A 118 11.12 9.88 -11.02
N GLN A 119 10.50 10.70 -11.88
CA GLN A 119 10.02 10.27 -13.19
C GLN A 119 11.15 9.85 -14.13
N ASP A 120 12.32 10.51 -14.05
CA ASP A 120 13.48 10.24 -14.89
C ASP A 120 14.14 8.86 -14.63
N VAL A 121 13.88 8.26 -13.45
CA VAL A 121 14.43 6.95 -13.05
C VAL A 121 13.39 5.82 -13.10
N LEU A 122 12.21 6.08 -13.66
CA LEU A 122 11.19 5.06 -13.79
C LEU A 122 11.56 4.04 -14.87
N GLU A 123 11.43 2.78 -14.51
CA GLU A 123 11.60 1.64 -15.41
C GLU A 123 10.34 0.75 -15.37
N PRO A 124 10.13 -0.09 -16.40
CA PRO A 124 9.09 -1.11 -16.37
C PRO A 124 9.29 -2.06 -15.18
N LEU A 125 8.19 -2.40 -14.52
CA LEU A 125 8.12 -3.42 -13.48
C LEU A 125 7.48 -4.69 -14.06
N SER A 126 7.36 -5.75 -13.25
CA SER A 126 6.78 -7.02 -13.68
C SER A 126 5.29 -6.91 -14.07
N ALA A 127 4.67 -8.04 -14.42
CA ALA A 127 3.26 -8.09 -14.76
C ALA A 127 2.39 -7.75 -13.52
N PRO A 128 1.28 -6.99 -13.72
CA PRO A 128 0.40 -6.62 -12.63
C PRO A 128 -0.44 -7.80 -12.13
N GLN A 129 -0.75 -7.77 -10.85
CA GLN A 129 -1.68 -8.66 -10.15
C GLN A 129 -2.41 -7.90 -9.04
N ILE A 130 -3.23 -8.56 -8.24
CA ILE A 130 -3.75 -7.98 -7.00
C ILE A 130 -2.58 -7.83 -6.02
N VAL A 131 -2.41 -6.60 -5.53
CA VAL A 131 -1.43 -6.29 -4.48
C VAL A 131 -2.09 -5.51 -3.35
N HIS A 132 -1.50 -5.54 -2.17
CA HIS A 132 -1.86 -4.69 -1.05
C HIS A 132 -0.99 -3.43 -1.09
N GLY A 133 -1.58 -2.29 -1.40
CA GLY A 133 -0.88 -1.02 -1.56
C GLY A 133 -0.68 -0.22 -0.26
N ASP A 134 -0.81 -0.85 0.91
CA ASP A 134 -0.69 -0.18 2.21
C ASP A 134 -0.28 -1.18 3.32
N LEU A 135 0.88 -1.82 3.14
CA LEU A 135 1.37 -2.84 4.08
C LEU A 135 1.93 -2.23 5.38
N THR A 136 2.40 -0.99 5.34
CA THR A 136 2.93 -0.29 6.53
C THR A 136 1.80 -0.09 7.56
N GLY A 137 1.99 -0.61 8.78
CA GLY A 137 0.94 -0.62 9.82
C GLY A 137 -0.10 -1.73 9.67
N ASN A 138 -0.10 -2.47 8.55
CA ASN A 138 -1.10 -3.50 8.25
C ASN A 138 -0.53 -4.93 8.23
N VAL A 139 0.61 -5.14 8.88
CA VAL A 139 1.19 -6.47 9.13
C VAL A 139 1.38 -6.68 10.61
N LEU A 140 0.76 -7.71 11.16
CA LEU A 140 0.85 -8.07 12.58
C LEU A 140 1.73 -9.32 12.75
N PHE A 141 2.50 -9.32 13.83
CA PHE A 141 3.38 -10.43 14.22
C PHE A 141 2.96 -11.01 15.56
N ALA A 142 3.00 -12.34 15.68
CA ALA A 142 2.75 -13.07 16.92
C ALA A 142 3.81 -14.17 17.11
N PRO A 143 4.28 -14.43 18.33
CA PRO A 143 5.25 -15.48 18.57
C PRO A 143 4.79 -16.85 18.08
N GLY A 144 5.64 -17.55 17.33
CA GLY A 144 5.35 -18.89 16.81
C GLY A 144 4.31 -18.97 15.68
N MET A 145 3.84 -17.83 15.16
CA MET A 145 2.87 -17.77 14.09
C MET A 145 3.45 -17.07 12.84
N VAL A 146 2.97 -17.44 11.67
CA VAL A 146 3.24 -16.68 10.45
C VAL A 146 2.60 -15.28 10.54
N PRO A 147 3.15 -14.25 9.88
CA PRO A 147 2.61 -12.89 9.93
C PRO A 147 1.16 -12.84 9.45
N ALA A 148 0.42 -11.84 9.90
CA ALA A 148 -0.96 -11.59 9.48
C ALA A 148 -1.05 -10.26 8.73
N VAL A 149 -1.59 -10.27 7.53
CA VAL A 149 -1.92 -9.09 6.73
C VAL A 149 -3.37 -8.71 7.02
N ILE A 150 -3.59 -7.44 7.36
CA ILE A 150 -4.90 -6.91 7.72
C ILE A 150 -5.24 -5.69 6.84
N ASP A 151 -6.47 -5.24 6.90
CA ASP A 151 -6.98 -4.02 6.23
C ASP A 151 -6.53 -3.87 4.78
N ILE A 152 -6.71 -4.93 4.00
CA ILE A 152 -6.18 -5.06 2.65
C ILE A 152 -6.73 -3.97 1.74
N SER A 153 -5.83 -3.14 1.21
CA SER A 153 -6.11 -2.09 0.23
C SER A 153 -5.71 -2.60 -1.16
N PRO A 154 -6.65 -3.12 -1.99
CA PRO A 154 -6.31 -3.79 -3.23
C PRO A 154 -6.02 -2.80 -4.35
N TYR A 155 -4.94 -3.09 -5.11
CA TYR A 155 -4.60 -2.46 -6.38
C TYR A 155 -4.25 -3.53 -7.42
N TRP A 156 -4.37 -3.19 -8.71
CA TRP A 156 -3.91 -4.04 -9.80
C TRP A 156 -2.59 -3.50 -10.32
N ARG A 157 -1.49 -3.92 -9.66
CA ARG A 157 -0.14 -3.40 -9.93
C ARG A 157 0.90 -4.51 -9.78
N PRO A 158 2.14 -4.31 -10.29
CA PRO A 158 3.26 -5.22 -10.01
C PRO A 158 3.54 -5.35 -8.50
N PRO A 159 3.88 -6.55 -8.00
CA PRO A 159 4.21 -6.76 -6.58
C PRO A 159 5.35 -5.88 -6.07
N GLU A 160 6.36 -5.60 -6.91
CA GLU A 160 7.49 -4.74 -6.57
C GLU A 160 7.06 -3.32 -6.21
N TYR A 161 5.94 -2.86 -6.75
CA TYR A 161 5.37 -1.56 -6.39
C TYR A 161 4.92 -1.51 -4.93
N ALA A 162 4.28 -2.58 -4.44
CA ALA A 162 3.90 -2.66 -3.03
C ALA A 162 5.12 -2.73 -2.10
N ASP A 163 6.18 -3.43 -2.50
CA ASP A 163 7.46 -3.42 -1.79
C ASP A 163 8.07 -2.01 -1.79
N GLY A 164 8.02 -1.31 -2.92
CA GLY A 164 8.44 0.07 -3.07
C GLY A 164 7.70 1.02 -2.13
N ILE A 165 6.38 0.82 -1.93
CA ILE A 165 5.58 1.61 -0.98
C ILE A 165 6.09 1.42 0.45
N VAL A 166 6.37 0.19 0.88
CA VAL A 166 6.93 -0.07 2.21
C VAL A 166 8.28 0.64 2.40
N VAL A 167 9.16 0.60 1.40
CA VAL A 167 10.46 1.29 1.46
C VAL A 167 10.28 2.81 1.48
N ALA A 168 9.41 3.35 0.64
CA ALA A 168 9.11 4.78 0.59
C ALA A 168 8.58 5.28 1.95
N ASP A 169 7.65 4.54 2.56
CA ASP A 169 7.10 4.87 3.87
C ASP A 169 8.17 4.82 4.96
N ALA A 170 8.99 3.78 4.97
CA ALA A 170 10.10 3.61 5.90
C ALA A 170 11.06 4.81 5.87
N LEU A 171 11.45 5.25 4.67
CA LEU A 171 12.38 6.35 4.48
C LEU A 171 11.74 7.71 4.79
N ALA A 172 10.50 7.94 4.37
CA ALA A 172 9.86 9.25 4.49
C ALA A 172 9.31 9.54 5.88
N TRP A 173 8.70 8.56 6.56
CA TRP A 173 7.97 8.82 7.81
C TRP A 173 8.49 8.08 9.03
N HIS A 174 9.27 7.01 8.86
CA HIS A 174 9.72 6.19 9.98
C HIS A 174 11.21 6.29 10.28
N GLY A 175 11.92 7.20 9.62
CA GLY A 175 13.33 7.47 9.89
C GLY A 175 14.27 6.30 9.57
N ALA A 176 13.85 5.38 8.71
CA ALA A 176 14.71 4.30 8.25
C ALA A 176 15.96 4.85 7.56
N ARG A 177 17.09 4.19 7.75
CA ARG A 177 18.35 4.61 7.14
C ARG A 177 18.44 4.09 5.69
N PRO A 178 19.18 4.78 4.80
CA PRO A 178 19.43 4.31 3.43
C PRO A 178 19.98 2.88 3.34
N SER A 179 20.71 2.41 4.38
CA SER A 179 21.18 1.02 4.46
C SER A 179 20.05 -0.04 4.51
N LEU A 180 18.79 0.37 4.64
CA LEU A 180 17.65 -0.53 4.40
C LEU A 180 17.69 -1.10 2.99
N LEU A 181 18.07 -0.29 1.99
CA LEU A 181 18.16 -0.69 0.59
C LEU A 181 19.12 -1.88 0.37
N ASP A 182 20.20 -1.96 1.17
CA ASP A 182 21.14 -3.08 1.13
C ASP A 182 20.55 -4.40 1.67
N ARG A 183 19.39 -4.33 2.33
CA ARG A 183 18.75 -5.46 3.01
C ARG A 183 17.53 -6.00 2.30
N VAL A 184 17.00 -5.22 1.36
CA VAL A 184 15.80 -5.54 0.58
C VAL A 184 16.15 -5.54 -0.91
N ASP A 185 15.60 -6.50 -1.63
CA ASP A 185 15.70 -6.55 -3.09
C ASP A 185 14.51 -5.79 -3.69
N VAL A 186 14.64 -4.44 -3.71
CA VAL A 186 13.61 -3.52 -4.24
C VAL A 186 14.31 -2.51 -5.15
N SER A 187 13.86 -2.40 -6.39
CA SER A 187 14.47 -1.51 -7.38
C SER A 187 14.22 -0.04 -7.07
N VAL A 188 15.15 0.82 -7.48
CA VAL A 188 14.99 2.28 -7.41
C VAL A 188 13.70 2.71 -8.12
N ALA A 189 13.38 2.13 -9.27
CA ALA A 189 12.17 2.43 -10.02
C ALA A 189 10.88 2.12 -9.23
N ALA A 190 10.85 1.03 -8.47
CA ALA A 190 9.70 0.70 -7.61
C ALA A 190 9.52 1.72 -6.49
N VAL A 191 10.61 2.13 -5.81
CA VAL A 191 10.57 3.14 -4.75
C VAL A 191 10.23 4.51 -5.31
N ALA A 192 10.79 4.89 -6.46
CA ALA A 192 10.50 6.15 -7.13
C ALA A 192 9.00 6.25 -7.50
N ARG A 193 8.41 5.19 -8.03
CA ARG A 193 6.98 5.14 -8.33
C ARG A 193 6.13 5.24 -7.07
N ALA A 194 6.54 4.58 -5.99
CA ALA A 194 5.87 4.67 -4.69
C ALA A 194 5.94 6.09 -4.10
N LEU A 195 7.06 6.78 -4.20
CA LEU A 195 7.19 8.18 -3.79
C LEU A 195 6.28 9.09 -4.63
N LEU A 196 6.20 8.89 -5.95
CA LEU A 196 5.24 9.60 -6.79
C LEU A 196 3.79 9.35 -6.37
N PHE A 197 3.46 8.12 -5.96
CA PHE A 197 2.14 7.79 -5.42
C PHE A 197 1.85 8.55 -4.12
N ARG A 198 2.78 8.57 -3.17
CA ARG A 198 2.60 9.31 -1.91
C ARG A 198 2.49 10.83 -2.14
N MET A 199 3.30 11.40 -3.01
CA MET A 199 3.19 12.80 -3.42
C MET A 199 1.84 13.11 -4.09
N ALA A 200 1.38 12.22 -4.96
CA ALA A 200 0.06 12.32 -5.58
C ALA A 200 -1.06 12.16 -4.54
N THR A 201 -0.91 11.27 -3.56
CA THR A 201 -1.87 11.12 -2.46
C THR A 201 -2.00 12.40 -1.64
N THR A 202 -0.89 13.04 -1.27
CA THR A 202 -0.90 14.33 -0.58
C THR A 202 -1.62 15.39 -1.42
N THR A 203 -1.31 15.48 -2.72
CA THR A 203 -1.93 16.44 -3.64
C THR A 203 -3.44 16.21 -3.77
N GLU A 204 -3.88 14.99 -3.98
CA GLU A 204 -5.30 14.63 -4.15
C GLU A 204 -6.09 14.76 -2.84
N CYS A 205 -5.47 14.45 -1.70
CA CYS A 205 -6.05 14.59 -0.37
C CYS A 205 -6.39 16.06 -0.08
N VAL A 206 -5.43 16.96 -0.28
CA VAL A 206 -5.65 18.41 -0.10
C VAL A 206 -6.67 18.95 -1.11
N ALA A 207 -6.57 18.54 -2.37
CA ALA A 207 -7.56 18.93 -3.40
C ALA A 207 -8.99 18.42 -3.08
N SER A 208 -9.11 17.39 -2.23
CA SER A 208 -10.39 16.87 -1.74
C SER A 208 -10.91 17.60 -0.50
N GLY A 209 -10.22 18.66 -0.04
CA GLY A 209 -10.64 19.50 1.08
C GLY A 209 -10.16 19.06 2.46
N VAL A 210 -9.18 18.15 2.54
CA VAL A 210 -8.58 17.78 3.82
C VAL A 210 -7.67 18.92 4.28
N GLU A 211 -7.98 19.46 5.45
CA GLU A 211 -7.25 20.59 6.05
C GLU A 211 -6.06 20.10 6.90
N GLY A 212 -5.10 21.01 7.14
CA GLY A 212 -3.98 20.80 8.06
C GLY A 212 -2.85 19.93 7.51
N VAL A 213 -2.83 19.62 6.22
CA VAL A 213 -1.73 18.90 5.58
C VAL A 213 -0.52 19.83 5.44
N ASP A 214 0.60 19.46 6.05
CA ASP A 214 1.87 20.20 5.95
C ASP A 214 2.60 19.85 4.64
N VAL A 215 2.22 20.52 3.55
CA VAL A 215 2.79 20.28 2.20
C VAL A 215 4.31 20.51 2.18
N VAL A 216 4.82 21.50 2.91
CA VAL A 216 6.25 21.81 2.97
C VAL A 216 7.02 20.70 3.72
N GLY A 217 6.50 20.26 4.86
CA GLY A 217 7.07 19.14 5.61
C GLY A 217 7.04 17.84 4.81
N GLU A 218 5.95 17.57 4.09
CA GLU A 218 5.88 16.42 3.18
C GLU A 218 6.91 16.52 2.05
N ALA A 219 7.12 17.70 1.45
CA ALA A 219 8.15 17.89 0.43
C ALA A 219 9.55 17.58 0.95
N GLN A 220 9.87 17.97 2.20
CA GLN A 220 11.16 17.66 2.82
C GLN A 220 11.35 16.16 3.04
N ARG A 221 10.30 15.43 3.46
CA ARG A 221 10.32 13.97 3.62
C ARG A 221 10.55 13.27 2.28
N TYR A 222 9.80 13.68 1.24
CA TYR A 222 9.96 13.10 -0.10
C TYR A 222 11.34 13.40 -0.70
N ALA A 223 11.88 14.62 -0.51
CA ALA A 223 13.22 14.95 -0.94
C ALA A 223 14.29 14.10 -0.24
N SER A 224 14.14 13.88 1.06
CA SER A 224 15.05 13.03 1.85
C SER A 224 14.99 11.59 1.41
N ALA A 225 13.78 11.06 1.15
CA ALA A 225 13.60 9.69 0.67
C ALA A 225 14.13 9.51 -0.77
N ALA A 226 13.93 10.49 -1.67
CA ALA A 226 14.49 10.49 -3.01
C ALA A 226 16.03 10.49 -2.98
N ALA A 227 16.63 11.35 -2.16
CA ALA A 227 18.08 11.36 -1.98
C ALA A 227 18.63 10.03 -1.42
N ALA A 228 17.89 9.37 -0.53
CA ALA A 228 18.26 8.07 0.03
C ALA A 228 18.35 6.97 -1.03
N ILE A 229 17.59 7.06 -2.12
CA ILE A 229 17.63 6.12 -3.26
C ILE A 229 18.51 6.61 -4.42
N GLY A 230 19.26 7.71 -4.23
CA GLY A 230 20.19 8.25 -5.22
C GLY A 230 19.55 9.14 -6.30
N VAL A 231 18.38 9.74 -6.03
CA VAL A 231 17.60 10.58 -6.96
C VAL A 231 17.51 12.03 -6.52
#